data_68ed78f7f91299c1140ced73822dc935
#
_entry.id   68ed78f7f91299c1140ced73822dc935
#
_cell.length_a   1.000
_cell.length_b   1.000
_cell.length_c   1.000
_cell.angle_alpha   90.00
_cell.angle_beta   90.00
_cell.angle_gamma   90.00
#
_symmetry.space_group_name_H-M   'P 1'
#
loop_
_entity.id
_entity.type
_entity.pdbx_description
1 polymer ?
#
loop_
_entity_poly.entity_id
_entity_poly.type
_entity_poly.pdbx_seq_one_letter_code
_entity_poly.pdbx_strand_id
1 'polypeptide(L)'
;MTYDYFDKYTFLCEMYDEDADEIKELILNFFPFDNSIQVIDSKKAKNLVKRVHLPPLKIQMLQIGNIVNIFSKLLYIKDCAPATRKTLYNNNQSTFALIKPVPPSSHGKIITFIMKKGFRIVRMKNGKVSKDFAKALYKNLSGSNMLPIVIDYITTGEVIGLELVAPDAVKKWRTCLGETDPATAAPGTLRRLYGENKVRNVAHGCNTLEDAAQELSRQLYPDSIRALYGKNIVHNAVHCTDLPEDGELEVEYFFKLLANE
;
A
#
# COMPACT_ATOMS: atom_id res chain seq x y z
N MET A 1 15.94 -14.97 1.15
CA MET A 1 15.37 -15.90 2.15
C MET A 1 15.26 -17.26 1.52
N THR A 2 15.84 -18.26 2.16
CA THR A 2 15.63 -19.67 1.83
C THR A 2 14.43 -20.15 2.65
N TYR A 3 13.40 -20.69 2.00
CA TYR A 3 12.22 -21.25 2.66
C TYR A 3 12.40 -22.76 2.87
N ASP A 4 11.94 -23.27 4.02
CA ASP A 4 11.79 -24.68 4.23
C ASP A 4 10.50 -25.19 3.53
N TYR A 5 10.45 -26.49 3.23
CA TYR A 5 9.30 -27.12 2.60
C TYR A 5 7.99 -26.97 3.42
N PHE A 6 8.09 -26.84 4.74
CA PHE A 6 6.96 -26.67 5.65
C PHE A 6 6.62 -25.22 5.96
N ASP A 7 7.48 -24.26 5.58
CA ASP A 7 7.19 -22.84 5.76
C ASP A 7 5.92 -22.47 5.00
N LYS A 8 5.02 -21.76 5.68
CA LYS A 8 3.75 -21.35 5.09
C LYS A 8 3.30 -20.01 5.59
N TYR A 9 2.57 -19.31 4.73
CA TYR A 9 1.75 -18.16 5.08
C TYR A 9 0.30 -18.61 5.18
N THR A 10 -0.36 -18.26 6.27
CA THR A 10 -1.73 -18.71 6.58
C THR A 10 -2.68 -17.51 6.55
N PHE A 11 -3.72 -17.62 5.74
CA PHE A 11 -4.76 -16.60 5.57
C PHE A 11 -6.11 -17.14 6.00
N LEU A 12 -6.93 -16.27 6.61
CA LEU A 12 -8.31 -16.52 6.96
C LEU A 12 -9.17 -15.97 5.82
N CYS A 13 -9.98 -16.84 5.24
CA CYS A 13 -10.77 -16.51 4.05
C CYS A 13 -12.24 -16.78 4.27
N GLU A 14 -13.08 -16.09 3.54
CA GLU A 14 -14.51 -16.34 3.42
C GLU A 14 -14.85 -16.71 1.98
N MET A 15 -15.76 -17.65 1.82
CA MET A 15 -16.29 -18.09 0.53
C MET A 15 -17.80 -18.25 0.64
N TYR A 16 -18.55 -17.66 -0.28
CA TYR A 16 -19.97 -17.94 -0.41
C TYR A 16 -20.17 -19.28 -1.10
N ASP A 17 -20.93 -20.17 -0.46
CA ASP A 17 -21.33 -21.47 -1.01
C ASP A 17 -22.77 -21.33 -1.50
N GLU A 18 -22.96 -21.31 -2.82
CA GLU A 18 -24.26 -21.16 -3.47
C GLU A 18 -25.21 -22.33 -3.19
N ASP A 19 -24.66 -23.54 -3.06
CA ASP A 19 -25.48 -24.76 -2.83
C ASP A 19 -26.07 -24.80 -1.41
N ALA A 20 -25.33 -24.27 -0.45
CA ALA A 20 -25.73 -24.25 0.96
C ALA A 20 -26.33 -22.89 1.40
N ASP A 21 -26.27 -21.87 0.55
CA ASP A 21 -26.65 -20.48 0.84
C ASP A 21 -25.99 -19.94 2.13
N GLU A 22 -24.70 -20.25 2.31
CA GLU A 22 -23.95 -19.86 3.51
C GLU A 22 -22.54 -19.34 3.17
N ILE A 23 -22.00 -18.50 4.08
CA ILE A 23 -20.60 -18.11 4.06
C ILE A 23 -19.78 -19.14 4.81
N LYS A 24 -18.83 -19.78 4.13
CA LYS A 24 -17.86 -20.71 4.71
C LYS A 24 -16.59 -19.99 5.09
N GLU A 25 -16.13 -20.23 6.31
CA GLU A 25 -14.83 -19.80 6.80
C GLU A 25 -13.77 -20.83 6.44
N LEU A 26 -12.73 -20.37 5.74
CA LEU A 26 -11.67 -21.19 5.19
C LEU A 26 -10.30 -20.72 5.66
N ILE A 27 -9.37 -21.65 5.75
CA ILE A 27 -7.96 -21.39 5.98
C ILE A 27 -7.21 -21.67 4.68
N LEU A 28 -6.57 -20.66 4.10
CA LEU A 28 -5.69 -20.77 2.94
C LEU A 28 -4.23 -20.77 3.41
N ASN A 29 -3.54 -21.87 3.25
CA ASN A 29 -2.09 -21.97 3.43
C ASN A 29 -1.39 -21.80 2.07
N PHE A 30 -0.43 -20.91 1.99
CA PHE A 30 0.46 -20.73 0.85
C PHE A 30 1.88 -21.14 1.24
N PHE A 31 2.50 -22.02 0.47
CA PHE A 31 3.85 -22.54 0.71
C PHE A 31 4.83 -21.87 -0.26
N PRO A 32 5.70 -20.96 0.24
CA PRO A 32 6.57 -20.17 -0.64
C PRO A 32 7.71 -20.99 -1.30
N PHE A 33 8.02 -22.16 -0.74
CA PHE A 33 9.06 -23.04 -1.26
C PHE A 33 8.78 -23.50 -2.71
N ASP A 34 7.53 -23.89 -2.97
CA ASP A 34 7.11 -24.45 -4.26
C ASP A 34 5.89 -23.77 -4.89
N ASN A 35 5.44 -22.64 -4.34
CA ASN A 35 4.20 -21.96 -4.72
C ASN A 35 2.97 -22.88 -4.70
N SER A 36 2.93 -23.85 -3.77
CA SER A 36 1.76 -24.67 -3.55
C SER A 36 0.79 -24.03 -2.56
N ILE A 37 -0.46 -24.45 -2.62
CA ILE A 37 -1.51 -24.01 -1.71
C ILE A 37 -2.23 -25.19 -1.10
N GLN A 38 -2.90 -24.94 0.02
CA GLN A 38 -3.84 -25.84 0.67
C GLN A 38 -5.02 -25.01 1.19
N VAL A 39 -6.25 -25.48 0.99
CA VAL A 39 -7.46 -24.84 1.55
C VAL A 39 -8.16 -25.79 2.48
N ILE A 40 -8.45 -25.34 3.68
CA ILE A 40 -9.07 -26.13 4.76
C ILE A 40 -10.37 -25.45 5.17
N ASP A 41 -11.45 -26.22 5.28
CA ASP A 41 -12.69 -25.75 5.93
C ASP A 41 -12.41 -25.64 7.44
N SER A 42 -12.49 -24.43 8.00
CA SER A 42 -12.11 -24.19 9.39
C SER A 42 -13.04 -24.86 10.39
N LYS A 43 -14.34 -24.96 10.07
CA LYS A 43 -15.34 -25.62 10.96
C LYS A 43 -15.24 -27.13 10.95
N LYS A 44 -14.99 -27.70 9.77
CA LYS A 44 -14.95 -29.17 9.59
C LYS A 44 -13.56 -29.77 9.76
N ALA A 45 -12.52 -28.92 9.86
CA ALA A 45 -11.10 -29.30 9.87
C ALA A 45 -10.72 -30.24 8.70
N LYS A 46 -11.41 -30.10 7.55
CA LYS A 46 -11.25 -30.98 6.38
C LYS A 46 -10.66 -30.18 5.21
N ASN A 47 -9.74 -30.81 4.46
CA ASN A 47 -9.20 -30.20 3.24
C ASN A 47 -10.31 -30.05 2.19
N LEU A 48 -10.58 -28.81 1.80
CA LEU A 48 -11.36 -28.48 0.62
C LEU A 48 -10.48 -28.62 -0.63
N VAL A 49 -9.22 -28.19 -0.52
CA VAL A 49 -8.17 -28.39 -1.52
C VAL A 49 -6.94 -28.95 -0.79
N LYS A 50 -6.49 -30.14 -1.16
CA LYS A 50 -5.23 -30.72 -0.67
C LYS A 50 -4.06 -29.88 -1.21
N ARG A 51 -2.88 -29.98 -0.55
CA ARG A 51 -1.69 -29.25 -1.03
C ARG A 51 -1.44 -29.55 -2.51
N VAL A 52 -1.43 -28.50 -3.30
CA VAL A 52 -1.30 -28.58 -4.76
C VAL A 52 -0.54 -27.37 -5.29
N HIS A 53 0.33 -27.60 -6.28
CA HIS A 53 1.06 -26.53 -6.95
C HIS A 53 0.12 -25.68 -7.80
N LEU A 54 0.15 -24.35 -7.61
CA LEU A 54 -0.71 -23.40 -8.33
C LEU A 54 0.12 -22.22 -8.88
N PRO A 55 0.86 -22.39 -9.98
CA PRO A 55 1.83 -21.40 -10.50
C PRO A 55 1.29 -20.01 -10.78
N PRO A 56 0.02 -19.83 -11.22
CA PRO A 56 -0.53 -18.50 -11.46
C PRO A 56 -0.67 -17.67 -10.17
N LEU A 57 -0.88 -18.33 -9.02
CA LEU A 57 -1.06 -17.64 -7.74
C LEU A 57 0.29 -17.22 -7.16
N LYS A 58 0.44 -15.93 -6.90
CA LYS A 58 1.63 -15.35 -6.28
C LYS A 58 1.28 -14.79 -4.91
N ILE A 59 2.26 -14.80 -3.99
CA ILE A 59 2.07 -14.26 -2.63
C ILE A 59 1.56 -12.79 -2.64
N GLN A 60 1.96 -12.01 -3.65
CA GLN A 60 1.51 -10.62 -3.80
C GLN A 60 0.00 -10.49 -4.07
N MET A 61 -0.65 -11.56 -4.55
CA MET A 61 -2.09 -11.59 -4.78
C MET A 61 -2.86 -11.91 -3.50
N LEU A 62 -2.20 -12.53 -2.52
CA LEU A 62 -2.75 -12.91 -1.23
C LEU A 62 -2.65 -11.74 -0.24
N GLN A 63 -3.50 -10.73 -0.42
CA GLN A 63 -3.57 -9.53 0.42
C GLN A 63 -4.91 -9.50 1.14
N ILE A 64 -4.92 -9.07 2.41
CA ILE A 64 -6.16 -8.84 3.16
C ILE A 64 -7.03 -7.85 2.37
N GLY A 65 -8.31 -8.18 2.18
CA GLY A 65 -9.27 -7.42 1.38
C GLY A 65 -9.36 -7.83 -0.09
N ASN A 66 -8.46 -8.70 -0.59
CA ASN A 66 -8.53 -9.18 -1.96
C ASN A 66 -9.44 -10.41 -2.10
N ILE A 67 -9.96 -10.59 -3.31
CA ILE A 67 -10.63 -11.84 -3.73
C ILE A 67 -9.68 -12.59 -4.66
N VAL A 68 -9.44 -13.85 -4.37
CA VAL A 68 -8.62 -14.75 -5.20
C VAL A 68 -9.46 -15.91 -5.72
N ASN A 69 -9.22 -16.28 -6.98
CA ASN A 69 -9.87 -17.43 -7.59
C ASN A 69 -8.97 -18.67 -7.43
N ILE A 70 -9.49 -19.69 -6.75
CA ILE A 70 -8.81 -20.98 -6.56
C ILE A 70 -9.75 -22.08 -7.07
N PHE A 71 -9.43 -22.65 -8.22
CA PHE A 71 -10.24 -23.72 -8.87
C PHE A 71 -11.72 -23.33 -8.97
N SER A 72 -12.00 -22.17 -9.57
CA SER A 72 -13.35 -21.61 -9.75
C SER A 72 -14.08 -21.20 -8.46
N LYS A 73 -13.40 -21.21 -7.32
CA LYS A 73 -13.93 -20.73 -6.05
C LYS A 73 -13.35 -19.37 -5.73
N LEU A 74 -14.21 -18.39 -5.46
CA LEU A 74 -13.81 -17.04 -5.08
C LEU A 74 -13.64 -16.97 -3.57
N LEU A 75 -12.42 -16.80 -3.09
CA LEU A 75 -12.07 -16.67 -1.69
C LEU A 75 -11.77 -15.19 -1.39
N TYR A 76 -12.55 -14.59 -0.51
CA TYR A 76 -12.25 -13.27 0.07
C TYR A 76 -11.27 -13.45 1.23
N ILE A 77 -10.13 -12.78 1.18
CA ILE A 77 -9.10 -12.82 2.23
C ILE A 77 -9.49 -11.82 3.30
N LYS A 78 -10.02 -12.32 4.42
CA LYS A 78 -10.49 -11.50 5.54
C LYS A 78 -9.35 -11.07 6.45
N ASP A 79 -8.42 -11.98 6.75
CA ASP A 79 -7.33 -11.79 7.69
C ASP A 79 -6.19 -12.78 7.45
N CYS A 80 -5.17 -12.77 8.29
CA CYS A 80 -4.08 -13.75 8.28
C CYS A 80 -3.61 -14.09 9.70
N ALA A 81 -2.95 -15.25 9.85
CA ALA A 81 -2.36 -15.66 11.11
C ALA A 81 -1.29 -14.64 11.60
N PRO A 82 -1.09 -14.49 12.93
CA PRO A 82 -0.12 -13.54 13.51
C PRO A 82 1.29 -13.68 12.94
N ALA A 83 1.80 -14.91 12.77
CA ALA A 83 3.12 -15.15 12.18
C ALA A 83 3.19 -14.66 10.71
N THR A 84 2.13 -14.89 9.93
CA THR A 84 2.00 -14.39 8.55
C THR A 84 1.94 -12.88 8.53
N ARG A 85 1.17 -12.27 9.44
CA ARG A 85 1.05 -10.82 9.59
C ARG A 85 2.42 -10.23 9.90
N LYS A 86 3.14 -10.76 10.88
CA LYS A 86 4.49 -10.32 11.24
C LYS A 86 5.44 -10.35 10.06
N THR A 87 5.41 -11.40 9.24
CA THR A 87 6.34 -11.54 8.11
C THR A 87 5.95 -10.69 6.91
N LEU A 88 4.66 -10.63 6.57
CA LEU A 88 4.20 -9.99 5.33
C LEU A 88 3.78 -8.53 5.51
N TYR A 89 3.39 -8.12 6.72
CA TYR A 89 2.77 -6.82 6.96
C TYR A 89 3.50 -5.90 7.93
N ASN A 90 4.26 -6.43 8.93
CA ASN A 90 4.93 -5.58 9.92
C ASN A 90 6.08 -4.72 9.36
N ASN A 91 6.58 -5.04 8.16
CA ASN A 91 7.55 -4.21 7.46
C ASN A 91 6.90 -3.36 6.35
N ASN A 92 5.58 -3.38 6.24
CA ASN A 92 4.91 -2.58 5.23
C ASN A 92 4.84 -1.12 5.68
N GLN A 93 5.28 -0.26 4.80
CA GLN A 93 5.16 1.19 4.92
C GLN A 93 4.14 1.69 3.92
N SER A 94 3.44 2.75 4.26
CA SER A 94 2.64 3.52 3.30
C SER A 94 3.44 4.69 2.76
N THR A 95 3.30 4.98 1.47
CA THR A 95 3.81 6.21 0.85
C THR A 95 2.75 6.85 -0.03
N PHE A 96 2.78 8.18 -0.08
CA PHE A 96 1.97 8.93 -1.02
C PHE A 96 2.66 8.99 -2.39
N ALA A 97 1.88 8.77 -3.44
CA ALA A 97 2.29 8.97 -4.82
C ALA A 97 1.25 9.84 -5.54
N LEU A 98 1.70 10.82 -6.30
CA LEU A 98 0.82 11.62 -7.15
C LEU A 98 1.20 11.40 -8.60
N ILE A 99 0.32 10.79 -9.39
CA ILE A 99 0.45 10.78 -10.84
C ILE A 99 0.04 12.17 -11.34
N LYS A 100 0.97 12.85 -11.97
CA LYS A 100 0.79 14.19 -12.55
C LYS A 100 -0.13 14.13 -13.78
N PRO A 101 -0.61 15.26 -14.31
CA PRO A 101 -1.37 15.25 -15.54
C PRO A 101 -0.58 14.59 -16.68
N VAL A 102 -1.08 13.43 -17.11
CA VAL A 102 -0.54 12.65 -18.24
C VAL A 102 -1.72 12.22 -19.12
N PRO A 103 -1.49 11.86 -20.39
CA PRO A 103 -2.56 11.39 -21.25
C PRO A 103 -3.33 10.22 -20.60
N PRO A 104 -4.67 10.19 -20.64
CA PRO A 104 -5.50 9.13 -20.04
C PRO A 104 -5.09 7.71 -20.48
N SER A 105 -4.62 7.56 -21.70
CA SER A 105 -4.11 6.28 -22.25
C SER A 105 -2.89 5.73 -21.50
N SER A 106 -2.20 6.57 -20.72
CA SER A 106 -1.04 6.18 -19.92
C SER A 106 -1.42 5.72 -18.50
N HIS A 107 -2.61 6.09 -17.98
CA HIS A 107 -3.00 5.79 -16.60
C HIS A 107 -2.96 4.28 -16.29
N GLY A 108 -3.61 3.47 -17.14
CA GLY A 108 -3.62 2.01 -16.95
C GLY A 108 -2.23 1.38 -17.00
N LYS A 109 -1.34 1.89 -17.87
CA LYS A 109 0.05 1.42 -17.97
C LYS A 109 0.85 1.76 -16.70
N ILE A 110 0.66 2.97 -16.15
CA ILE A 110 1.32 3.43 -14.92
C ILE A 110 0.82 2.62 -13.73
N ILE A 111 -0.49 2.43 -13.58
CA ILE A 111 -1.07 1.60 -12.51
C ILE A 111 -0.56 0.16 -12.59
N THR A 112 -0.56 -0.42 -13.79
CA THR A 112 -0.02 -1.77 -14.02
C THR A 112 1.47 -1.86 -13.67
N PHE A 113 2.26 -0.83 -14.00
CA PHE A 113 3.66 -0.74 -13.62
C PHE A 113 3.82 -0.77 -12.09
N ILE A 114 3.04 0.06 -11.37
CA ILE A 114 3.07 0.13 -9.89
C ILE A 114 2.78 -1.25 -9.29
N MET A 115 1.73 -1.91 -9.75
CA MET A 115 1.34 -3.24 -9.27
C MET A 115 2.41 -4.30 -9.59
N LYS A 116 2.99 -4.30 -10.81
CA LYS A 116 4.08 -5.20 -11.19
C LYS A 116 5.35 -5.00 -10.37
N LYS A 117 5.58 -3.79 -9.84
CA LYS A 117 6.68 -3.53 -8.90
C LYS A 117 6.37 -4.00 -7.47
N GLY A 118 5.23 -4.66 -7.24
CA GLY A 118 4.87 -5.26 -5.96
C GLY A 118 4.39 -4.24 -4.93
N PHE A 119 3.75 -3.16 -5.38
CA PHE A 119 2.97 -2.28 -4.52
C PHE A 119 1.52 -2.73 -4.47
N ARG A 120 0.92 -2.59 -3.31
CA ARG A 120 -0.52 -2.63 -3.13
C ARG A 120 -1.04 -1.18 -3.13
N ILE A 121 -2.06 -0.91 -3.94
CA ILE A 121 -2.77 0.37 -3.94
C ILE A 121 -3.93 0.22 -2.95
N VAL A 122 -3.84 0.93 -1.83
CA VAL A 122 -4.86 0.88 -0.76
C VAL A 122 -5.94 1.91 -1.00
N ARG A 123 -5.53 3.07 -1.52
CA ARG A 123 -6.44 4.18 -1.82
C ARG A 123 -6.04 4.86 -3.11
N MET A 124 -7.06 5.27 -3.87
CA MET A 124 -6.88 6.02 -5.11
C MET A 124 -7.96 7.11 -5.20
N LYS A 125 -7.53 8.34 -5.50
CA LYS A 125 -8.42 9.48 -5.69
C LYS A 125 -7.99 10.24 -6.93
N ASN A 126 -8.91 10.44 -7.86
CA ASN A 126 -8.72 11.25 -9.05
C ASN A 126 -9.35 12.62 -8.88
N GLY A 127 -8.75 13.66 -9.42
CA GLY A 127 -9.32 15.01 -9.42
C GLY A 127 -8.32 16.10 -9.78
N LYS A 128 -8.81 17.33 -9.80
CA LYS A 128 -7.97 18.52 -9.95
C LYS A 128 -7.49 18.99 -8.58
N VAL A 129 -6.27 19.51 -8.54
CA VAL A 129 -5.67 20.03 -7.31
C VAL A 129 -5.62 21.56 -7.33
N SER A 130 -5.75 22.17 -6.14
CA SER A 130 -5.62 23.62 -5.98
C SER A 130 -4.15 24.07 -6.03
N LYS A 131 -3.91 25.36 -6.28
CA LYS A 131 -2.57 25.94 -6.21
C LYS A 131 -1.97 25.84 -4.81
N ASP A 132 -2.78 25.93 -3.76
CA ASP A 132 -2.29 25.84 -2.38
C ASP A 132 -1.89 24.41 -2.02
N PHE A 133 -2.63 23.42 -2.50
CA PHE A 133 -2.22 22.02 -2.44
C PHE A 133 -0.85 21.84 -3.13
N ALA A 134 -0.71 22.35 -4.34
CA ALA A 134 0.53 22.23 -5.11
C ALA A 134 1.73 22.88 -4.41
N LYS A 135 1.54 24.07 -3.82
CA LYS A 135 2.57 24.75 -3.01
C LYS A 135 2.99 23.94 -1.79
N ALA A 136 2.01 23.34 -1.08
CA ALA A 136 2.29 22.52 0.08
C ALA A 136 3.07 21.25 -0.28
N LEU A 137 2.71 20.60 -1.40
CA LEU A 137 3.37 19.38 -1.90
C LEU A 137 4.82 19.64 -2.33
N TYR A 138 5.07 20.81 -2.96
CA TYR A 138 6.40 21.19 -3.47
C TYR A 138 7.08 22.26 -2.60
N LYS A 139 6.79 22.28 -1.28
CA LYS A 139 7.42 23.23 -0.33
C LYS A 139 8.95 23.22 -0.37
N ASN A 140 9.56 22.09 -0.70
CA ASN A 140 11.00 21.91 -0.85
C ASN A 140 11.60 22.67 -2.06
N LEU A 141 10.76 23.11 -2.99
CA LEU A 141 11.16 23.99 -4.11
C LEU A 141 10.96 25.47 -3.80
N SER A 142 10.63 25.84 -2.55
CA SER A 142 10.43 27.23 -2.15
C SER A 142 11.69 28.06 -2.47
N GLY A 143 11.50 29.21 -3.12
CA GLY A 143 12.62 30.06 -3.59
C GLY A 143 13.24 29.64 -4.94
N SER A 144 12.83 28.52 -5.52
CA SER A 144 13.29 28.08 -6.82
C SER A 144 12.39 28.61 -7.95
N ASN A 145 13.00 29.02 -9.07
CA ASN A 145 12.28 29.39 -10.30
C ASN A 145 11.46 28.23 -10.88
N MET A 146 11.69 27.00 -10.45
CA MET A 146 10.94 25.81 -10.87
C MET A 146 9.58 25.69 -10.19
N LEU A 147 9.40 26.26 -8.99
CA LEU A 147 8.17 26.11 -8.23
C LEU A 147 6.92 26.60 -8.98
N PRO A 148 6.86 27.83 -9.51
CA PRO A 148 5.70 28.31 -10.26
C PRO A 148 5.39 27.42 -11.48
N ILE A 149 6.41 26.97 -12.19
CA ILE A 149 6.27 26.12 -13.39
C ILE A 149 5.65 24.76 -13.04
N VAL A 150 6.09 24.14 -11.91
CA VAL A 150 5.54 22.87 -11.44
C VAL A 150 4.11 23.05 -10.96
N ILE A 151 3.81 24.12 -10.21
CA ILE A 151 2.46 24.44 -9.74
C ILE A 151 1.51 24.60 -10.92
N ASP A 152 1.89 25.44 -11.89
CA ASP A 152 1.05 25.67 -13.07
C ASP A 152 0.78 24.35 -13.80
N TYR A 153 1.81 23.51 -13.99
CA TYR A 153 1.64 22.23 -14.67
C TYR A 153 0.67 21.29 -13.94
N ILE A 154 0.85 21.06 -12.64
CA ILE A 154 0.01 20.07 -11.93
C ILE A 154 -1.43 20.52 -11.70
N THR A 155 -1.71 21.83 -11.85
CA THR A 155 -3.06 22.39 -11.77
C THR A 155 -3.78 22.47 -13.13
N THR A 156 -3.10 22.15 -14.24
CA THR A 156 -3.70 22.22 -15.60
C THR A 156 -4.67 21.09 -15.88
N GLY A 157 -4.48 19.91 -15.26
CA GLY A 157 -5.24 18.71 -15.56
C GLY A 157 -5.60 17.91 -14.32
N GLU A 158 -6.17 16.74 -14.54
CA GLU A 158 -6.45 15.78 -13.48
C GLU A 158 -5.17 15.08 -13.04
N VAL A 159 -5.08 14.84 -11.75
CA VAL A 159 -4.03 14.07 -11.09
C VAL A 159 -4.63 12.86 -10.39
N ILE A 160 -3.83 11.82 -10.14
CA ILE A 160 -4.29 10.66 -9.36
C ILE A 160 -3.40 10.56 -8.12
N GLY A 161 -4.00 10.79 -6.96
CA GLY A 161 -3.38 10.53 -5.65
C GLY A 161 -3.53 9.07 -5.27
N LEU A 162 -2.44 8.45 -4.84
CA LEU A 162 -2.38 7.03 -4.47
C LEU A 162 -1.75 6.88 -3.08
N GLU A 163 -2.32 5.98 -2.28
CA GLU A 163 -1.63 5.37 -1.15
C GLU A 163 -1.06 4.03 -1.60
N LEU A 164 0.27 3.94 -1.58
CA LEU A 164 1.02 2.75 -1.99
C LEU A 164 1.62 2.08 -0.76
N VAL A 165 1.38 0.78 -0.60
CA VAL A 165 1.89 -0.03 0.50
C VAL A 165 2.84 -1.10 -0.03
N ALA A 166 4.02 -1.18 0.58
CA ALA A 166 5.04 -2.22 0.31
C ALA A 166 6.07 -2.22 1.45
N PRO A 167 6.92 -3.25 1.58
CA PRO A 167 8.13 -3.14 2.37
C PRO A 167 9.00 -1.98 1.85
N ASP A 168 9.50 -1.14 2.78
CA ASP A 168 10.30 0.05 2.46
C ASP A 168 9.66 0.95 1.37
N ALA A 169 8.35 1.19 1.46
CA ALA A 169 7.56 1.78 0.38
C ALA A 169 8.12 3.11 -0.13
N VAL A 170 8.60 3.99 0.75
CA VAL A 170 9.16 5.30 0.36
C VAL A 170 10.40 5.11 -0.52
N LYS A 171 11.37 4.34 -0.04
CA LYS A 171 12.62 4.06 -0.77
C LYS A 171 12.34 3.32 -2.07
N LYS A 172 11.48 2.30 -2.01
CA LYS A 172 11.09 1.50 -3.16
C LYS A 172 10.40 2.33 -4.24
N TRP A 173 9.48 3.24 -3.83
CA TRP A 173 8.79 4.12 -4.77
C TRP A 173 9.76 5.09 -5.45
N ARG A 174 10.69 5.68 -4.71
CA ARG A 174 11.73 6.54 -5.28
C ARG A 174 12.59 5.81 -6.30
N THR A 175 12.99 4.57 -6.00
CA THR A 175 13.73 3.72 -6.95
C THR A 175 12.90 3.44 -8.22
N CYS A 176 11.61 3.17 -8.08
CA CYS A 176 10.71 2.93 -9.20
C CYS A 176 10.47 4.19 -10.05
N LEU A 177 10.44 5.38 -9.43
CA LEU A 177 10.34 6.66 -10.13
C LEU A 177 11.57 6.94 -10.99
N GLY A 178 12.76 6.70 -10.46
CA GLY A 178 14.03 7.11 -11.05
C GLY A 178 14.37 8.59 -10.82
N GLU A 179 15.44 9.07 -11.43
CA GLU A 179 15.89 10.45 -11.36
C GLU A 179 14.83 11.44 -11.82
N THR A 180 14.90 12.67 -11.27
CA THR A 180 13.91 13.73 -11.57
C THR A 180 13.89 14.09 -13.06
N ASP A 181 15.05 14.04 -13.70
CA ASP A 181 15.18 14.24 -15.14
C ASP A 181 15.01 12.89 -15.86
N PRO A 182 13.98 12.73 -16.72
CA PRO A 182 13.79 11.51 -17.49
C PRO A 182 14.98 11.15 -18.39
N ALA A 183 15.75 12.14 -18.84
CA ALA A 183 16.92 11.90 -19.70
C ALA A 183 18.04 11.14 -18.98
N THR A 184 18.20 11.38 -17.66
CA THR A 184 19.22 10.74 -16.82
C THR A 184 18.67 9.57 -16.00
N ALA A 185 17.35 9.39 -15.98
CA ALA A 185 16.70 8.31 -15.23
C ALA A 185 17.09 6.93 -15.78
N ALA A 186 17.34 5.98 -14.88
CA ALA A 186 17.73 4.62 -15.23
C ALA A 186 16.67 3.91 -16.08
N PRO A 187 17.10 3.04 -17.02
CA PRO A 187 16.18 2.22 -17.80
C PRO A 187 15.19 1.44 -16.91
N GLY A 188 13.93 1.34 -17.35
CA GLY A 188 12.89 0.63 -16.62
C GLY A 188 12.29 1.36 -15.42
N THR A 189 12.67 2.62 -15.18
CA THR A 189 12.02 3.51 -14.22
C THR A 189 10.84 4.24 -14.84
N LEU A 190 9.89 4.68 -14.02
CA LEU A 190 8.66 5.29 -14.48
C LEU A 190 8.93 6.59 -15.27
N ARG A 191 9.85 7.42 -14.77
CA ARG A 191 10.23 8.68 -15.42
C ARG A 191 10.94 8.44 -16.75
N ARG A 192 11.79 7.40 -16.84
CA ARG A 192 12.45 7.04 -18.11
C ARG A 192 11.47 6.56 -19.15
N LEU A 193 10.42 5.84 -18.74
CA LEU A 193 9.44 5.23 -19.65
C LEU A 193 8.39 6.23 -20.15
N TYR A 194 7.99 7.20 -19.32
CA TYR A 194 6.82 8.03 -19.58
C TYR A 194 7.06 9.53 -19.34
N GLY A 195 8.21 9.95 -18.85
CA GLY A 195 8.53 11.35 -18.60
C GLY A 195 9.03 12.07 -19.85
N GLU A 196 8.72 13.36 -19.95
CA GLU A 196 9.15 14.25 -21.04
C GLU A 196 10.34 15.13 -20.63
N ASN A 197 10.26 15.70 -19.42
CA ASN A 197 11.26 16.62 -18.87
C ASN A 197 11.16 16.69 -17.34
N LYS A 198 11.98 17.53 -16.69
CA LYS A 198 12.04 17.67 -15.22
C LYS A 198 10.73 18.08 -14.57
N VAL A 199 9.81 18.74 -15.27
CA VAL A 199 8.49 19.14 -14.78
C VAL A 199 7.45 18.08 -15.10
N ARG A 200 7.38 17.66 -16.38
CA ARG A 200 6.50 16.60 -16.88
C ARG A 200 7.16 15.24 -16.73
N ASN A 201 7.43 14.87 -15.47
CA ASN A 201 8.16 13.65 -15.11
C ASN A 201 7.27 12.58 -14.45
N VAL A 202 6.02 12.56 -14.86
CA VAL A 202 5.01 11.50 -14.60
C VAL A 202 4.45 11.50 -13.19
N ALA A 203 5.30 11.40 -12.16
CA ALA A 203 4.79 11.26 -10.81
C ALA A 203 5.69 11.92 -9.75
N HIS A 204 5.06 12.24 -8.63
CA HIS A 204 5.69 12.66 -7.39
C HIS A 204 5.79 11.49 -6.41
N GLY A 205 6.76 11.54 -5.52
CA GLY A 205 6.91 10.65 -4.38
C GLY A 205 7.64 11.32 -3.23
N CYS A 206 7.26 10.94 -2.03
CA CYS A 206 7.85 11.43 -0.78
C CYS A 206 9.33 11.14 -0.67
N ASN A 207 10.06 11.97 0.07
CA ASN A 207 11.49 11.76 0.33
C ASN A 207 11.72 10.93 1.59
N THR A 208 10.87 11.11 2.60
CA THR A 208 10.99 10.50 3.92
C THR A 208 9.67 9.87 4.37
N LEU A 209 9.70 9.08 5.43
CA LEU A 209 8.48 8.55 6.06
C LEU A 209 7.61 9.65 6.65
N GLU A 210 8.25 10.70 7.17
CA GLU A 210 7.56 11.88 7.71
C GLU A 210 6.79 12.62 6.62
N ASP A 211 7.42 12.84 5.46
CA ASP A 211 6.74 13.43 4.30
C ASP A 211 5.57 12.54 3.87
N ALA A 212 5.77 11.22 3.82
CA ALA A 212 4.73 10.27 3.45
C ALA A 212 3.53 10.34 4.40
N ALA A 213 3.76 10.34 5.71
CA ALA A 213 2.69 10.45 6.71
C ALA A 213 1.92 11.77 6.59
N GLN A 214 2.62 12.90 6.40
CA GLN A 214 2.00 14.23 6.23
C GLN A 214 1.20 14.32 4.92
N GLU A 215 1.78 13.85 3.82
CA GLU A 215 1.13 13.92 2.51
C GLU A 215 -0.09 13.00 2.46
N LEU A 216 -0.03 11.77 3.00
CA LEU A 216 -1.17 10.87 3.12
C LEU A 216 -2.29 11.48 3.95
N SER A 217 -1.99 11.99 5.15
CA SER A 217 -2.98 12.58 6.03
C SER A 217 -3.71 13.75 5.37
N ARG A 218 -2.98 14.68 4.76
CA ARG A 218 -3.55 15.88 4.16
C ARG A 218 -4.30 15.61 2.85
N GLN A 219 -3.85 14.62 2.07
CA GLN A 219 -4.30 14.43 0.69
C GLN A 219 -5.40 13.38 0.58
N LEU A 220 -5.29 12.29 1.30
CA LEU A 220 -6.22 11.17 1.22
C LEU A 220 -7.14 11.04 2.44
N TYR A 221 -6.75 11.66 3.57
CA TYR A 221 -7.50 11.62 4.83
C TYR A 221 -7.70 13.04 5.42
N PRO A 222 -8.28 14.00 4.67
CA PRO A 222 -8.37 15.40 5.11
C PRO A 222 -9.19 15.57 6.39
N ASP A 223 -10.14 14.68 6.66
CA ASP A 223 -11.02 14.71 7.84
C ASP A 223 -10.49 13.87 9.01
N SER A 224 -9.30 13.29 8.89
CA SER A 224 -8.71 12.55 10.00
C SER A 224 -8.25 13.50 11.12
N ILE A 225 -8.31 13.05 12.36
CA ILE A 225 -7.84 13.84 13.54
C ILE A 225 -6.40 14.31 13.34
N ARG A 226 -5.53 13.46 12.76
CA ARG A 226 -4.14 13.83 12.46
C ARG A 226 -4.03 14.91 11.38
N ALA A 227 -4.88 14.89 10.35
CA ALA A 227 -4.90 15.92 9.31
C ALA A 227 -5.41 17.26 9.84
N LEU A 228 -6.42 17.24 10.70
CA LEU A 228 -7.05 18.43 11.26
C LEU A 228 -6.21 19.08 12.35
N TYR A 229 -5.59 18.30 13.24
CA TYR A 229 -4.94 18.78 14.46
C TYR A 229 -3.46 18.44 14.58
N GLY A 230 -2.93 17.51 13.79
CA GLY A 230 -1.52 17.13 13.80
C GLY A 230 -0.63 18.17 13.11
N LYS A 231 0.54 18.46 13.68
CA LYS A 231 1.54 19.40 13.13
C LYS A 231 2.67 18.67 12.39
N ASN A 232 3.12 17.55 12.95
CA ASN A 232 4.21 16.72 12.42
C ASN A 232 4.12 15.30 12.99
N ILE A 233 5.12 14.45 12.74
CA ILE A 233 5.13 13.06 13.22
C ILE A 233 5.16 12.94 14.76
N VAL A 234 5.78 13.89 15.44
CA VAL A 234 5.83 13.92 16.91
C VAL A 234 4.55 14.52 17.48
N HIS A 235 4.07 15.63 16.87
CA HIS A 235 2.85 16.33 17.28
C HIS A 235 1.69 15.94 16.37
N ASN A 236 1.32 14.66 16.38
CA ASN A 236 0.36 14.07 15.43
C ASN A 236 -1.09 14.01 15.95
N ALA A 237 -1.38 14.67 17.07
CA ALA A 237 -2.67 14.81 17.74
C ALA A 237 -3.19 13.56 18.46
N VAL A 238 -2.93 12.35 17.98
CA VAL A 238 -3.39 11.10 18.58
C VAL A 238 -2.35 10.00 18.44
N HIS A 239 -2.26 9.14 19.44
CA HIS A 239 -1.59 7.86 19.40
C HIS A 239 -2.62 6.75 19.19
N CYS A 240 -2.30 5.72 18.43
CA CYS A 240 -3.04 4.47 18.40
C CYS A 240 -2.06 3.31 18.31
N THR A 241 -2.42 2.21 18.94
CA THR A 241 -1.67 0.96 18.88
C THR A 241 -1.65 0.40 17.46
N ASP A 242 -0.55 -0.24 17.09
CA ASP A 242 -0.38 -0.84 15.76
C ASP A 242 -1.02 -2.24 15.69
N LEU A 243 -1.12 -2.94 16.81
CA LEU A 243 -1.68 -4.29 16.93
C LEU A 243 -2.78 -4.33 17.99
N PRO A 244 -3.89 -5.05 17.75
CA PRO A 244 -4.98 -5.20 18.73
C PRO A 244 -4.50 -5.76 20.07
N GLU A 245 -3.55 -6.71 20.05
CA GLU A 245 -2.98 -7.34 21.22
C GLU A 245 -2.15 -6.40 22.10
N ASP A 246 -1.62 -5.33 21.52
CA ASP A 246 -0.82 -4.33 22.27
C ASP A 246 -1.73 -3.30 22.97
N GLY A 247 -3.00 -3.20 22.56
CA GLY A 247 -3.94 -2.20 23.07
C GLY A 247 -4.15 -2.28 24.57
N GLU A 248 -4.38 -3.49 25.09
CA GLU A 248 -4.57 -3.71 26.54
C GLU A 248 -3.29 -3.41 27.32
N LEU A 249 -2.13 -3.83 26.82
CA LEU A 249 -0.83 -3.60 27.46
C LEU A 249 -0.47 -2.10 27.49
N GLU A 250 -0.69 -1.37 26.41
CA GLU A 250 -0.44 0.08 26.35
C GLU A 250 -1.36 0.86 27.28
N VAL A 251 -2.65 0.51 27.36
CA VAL A 251 -3.60 1.10 28.30
C VAL A 251 -3.17 0.84 29.74
N GLU A 252 -2.85 -0.41 30.10
CA GLU A 252 -2.41 -0.77 31.45
C GLU A 252 -1.12 -0.02 31.85
N TYR A 253 -0.15 0.05 30.91
CA TYR A 253 1.12 0.75 31.13
C TYR A 253 0.91 2.26 31.35
N PHE A 254 0.06 2.89 30.52
CA PHE A 254 -0.25 4.31 30.63
C PHE A 254 -0.89 4.67 31.98
N PHE A 255 -1.89 3.88 32.40
CA PHE A 255 -2.55 4.14 33.70
C PHE A 255 -1.67 3.81 34.90
N LYS A 256 -0.74 2.86 34.81
CA LYS A 256 0.28 2.63 35.86
C LYS A 256 1.24 3.79 35.99
N LEU A 257 1.64 4.44 34.92
CA LEU A 257 2.48 5.63 34.95
C LEU A 257 1.77 6.80 35.65
N LEU A 258 0.50 7.06 35.29
CA LEU A 258 -0.29 8.14 35.90
C LEU A 258 -0.63 7.91 37.36
N ALA A 259 -0.70 6.66 37.81
CA ALA A 259 -0.96 6.33 39.20
C ALA A 259 0.27 6.54 40.16
N ASN A 260 1.46 6.71 39.56
CA ASN A 260 2.71 6.91 40.30
C ASN A 260 3.18 8.39 40.30
N GLU A 261 2.41 9.30 39.73
CA GLU A 261 2.54 10.77 39.87
C GLU A 261 1.57 11.31 40.94
#